data_e930d7db38a9aa313fdf677f6ef74ef0
#
_entry.id   e930d7db38a9aa313fdf677f6ef74ef0
#
_cell.length_a   1.000
_cell.length_b   1.000
_cell.length_c   1.000
_cell.angle_alpha   90.00
_cell.angle_beta   90.00
_cell.angle_gamma   90.00
#
_symmetry.space_group_name_H-M   'P 1'
#
loop_
_entity.id
_entity.type
_entity.pdbx_description
1 polymer ?
#
loop_
_entity_poly.entity_id
_entity_poly.type
_entity_poly.pdbx_seq_one_letter_code
_entity_poly.pdbx_strand_id
1 'polypeptide(L)'
;NGQMITATISIKTQVQNVWQALTDKAQMKEWYFDIPDFDLKAGATFNFHEPGEARQFHHQCVIREIDPLRKFSHTWTHPALSKGESVVTWLLEEHNGATQVTLHHEGVENFADAGEAFAPENYQMGWNGFMAALKNYANGIRKHRYTIEIAAPAKKVWEVLLNEESYRTWTSVFCEGSYYTGKLEPGGRIHFL
;
A
#
# COMPACT_ATOMS: atom_id res chain seq x y z
N ASN A 1 15.26 -22.23 10.34
CA ASN A 1 14.24 -21.32 10.91
C ASN A 1 14.01 -20.23 9.87
N GLY A 2 12.85 -20.29 9.18
CA GLY A 2 12.46 -19.27 8.22
C GLY A 2 12.32 -17.89 8.90
N GLN A 3 12.65 -16.85 8.17
CA GLN A 3 12.51 -15.48 8.66
C GLN A 3 11.05 -15.07 8.54
N MET A 4 10.39 -14.81 9.68
CA MET A 4 9.04 -14.24 9.71
C MET A 4 9.13 -12.72 9.60
N ILE A 5 8.47 -12.16 8.60
CA ILE A 5 8.27 -10.71 8.49
C ILE A 5 7.12 -10.32 9.41
N THR A 6 7.30 -9.27 10.18
CA THR A 6 6.27 -8.71 11.06
C THR A 6 6.13 -7.21 10.81
N ALA A 7 4.90 -6.76 10.65
CA ALA A 7 4.56 -5.35 10.60
C ALA A 7 3.40 -5.08 11.58
N THR A 8 3.49 -4.00 12.33
CA THR A 8 2.50 -3.65 13.36
C THR A 8 2.16 -2.18 13.30
N ILE A 9 0.89 -1.84 13.49
CA ILE A 9 0.43 -0.46 13.60
C ILE A 9 -0.74 -0.36 14.58
N SER A 10 -0.84 0.76 15.28
CA SER A 10 -2.01 1.11 16.10
C SER A 10 -2.84 2.18 15.40
N ILE A 11 -4.13 1.93 15.27
CA ILE A 11 -5.08 2.82 14.60
C ILE A 11 -6.16 3.22 15.60
N LYS A 12 -6.37 4.51 15.78
CA LYS A 12 -7.37 5.05 16.71
C LYS A 12 -8.77 4.95 16.10
N THR A 13 -9.27 3.71 16.00
CA THR A 13 -10.60 3.37 15.48
C THR A 13 -11.03 2.01 16.04
N GLN A 14 -12.33 1.72 15.94
CA GLN A 14 -12.90 0.43 16.35
C GLN A 14 -12.45 -0.71 15.42
N VAL A 15 -12.36 -1.90 15.97
CA VAL A 15 -11.91 -3.09 15.21
C VAL A 15 -12.79 -3.41 14.01
N GLN A 16 -14.09 -3.12 14.06
CA GLN A 16 -15.01 -3.30 12.93
C GLN A 16 -14.59 -2.51 11.70
N ASN A 17 -14.13 -1.27 11.89
CA ASN A 17 -13.68 -0.42 10.79
C ASN A 17 -12.42 -0.99 10.12
N VAL A 18 -11.50 -1.51 10.90
CA VAL A 18 -10.29 -2.16 10.38
C VAL A 18 -10.63 -3.47 9.69
N TRP A 19 -11.50 -4.29 10.29
CA TRP A 19 -11.95 -5.54 9.69
C TRP A 19 -12.60 -5.33 8.32
N GLN A 20 -13.50 -4.35 8.20
CA GLN A 20 -14.11 -4.01 6.93
C GLN A 20 -13.08 -3.53 5.89
N ALA A 21 -12.12 -2.70 6.30
CA ALA A 21 -11.05 -2.27 5.41
C ALA A 21 -10.21 -3.43 4.86
N LEU A 22 -10.03 -4.51 5.66
CA LEU A 22 -9.27 -5.71 5.29
C LEU A 22 -10.06 -6.72 4.47
N THR A 23 -11.39 -6.73 4.56
CA THR A 23 -12.23 -7.84 4.05
C THR A 23 -13.34 -7.42 3.10
N ASP A 24 -13.56 -6.12 2.91
CA ASP A 24 -14.46 -5.58 1.89
C ASP A 24 -13.68 -5.15 0.66
N LYS A 25 -13.99 -5.74 -0.50
CA LYS A 25 -13.21 -5.49 -1.72
C LYS A 25 -13.28 -4.05 -2.22
N ALA A 26 -14.38 -3.34 -1.99
CA ALA A 26 -14.50 -1.93 -2.35
C ALA A 26 -13.59 -1.05 -1.46
N GLN A 27 -13.48 -1.36 -0.17
CA GLN A 27 -12.58 -0.69 0.74
C GLN A 27 -11.12 -1.06 0.49
N MET A 28 -10.80 -2.34 0.24
CA MET A 28 -9.45 -2.80 -0.11
C MET A 28 -8.88 -2.05 -1.32
N LYS A 29 -9.69 -1.80 -2.34
CA LYS A 29 -9.30 -1.04 -3.53
C LYS A 29 -8.83 0.38 -3.22
N GLU A 30 -9.31 1.00 -2.15
CA GLU A 30 -8.96 2.37 -1.78
C GLU A 30 -7.58 2.49 -1.13
N TRP A 31 -7.12 1.48 -0.41
CA TRP A 31 -5.87 1.55 0.34
C TRP A 31 -4.87 0.43 0.03
N TYR A 32 -5.32 -0.67 -0.58
CA TYR A 32 -4.55 -1.89 -0.80
C TYR A 32 -4.49 -2.22 -2.29
N PHE A 33 -5.06 -3.34 -2.71
CA PHE A 33 -5.15 -3.76 -4.10
C PHE A 33 -6.59 -3.80 -4.57
N ASP A 34 -6.78 -3.67 -5.90
CA ASP A 34 -8.04 -4.01 -6.57
C ASP A 34 -8.10 -5.53 -6.76
N ILE A 35 -9.01 -6.18 -6.06
CA ILE A 35 -9.18 -7.63 -6.06
C ILE A 35 -10.63 -7.97 -6.45
N PRO A 36 -10.96 -7.97 -7.75
CA PRO A 36 -12.35 -8.10 -8.21
C PRO A 36 -13.02 -9.42 -7.82
N ASP A 37 -12.25 -10.51 -7.73
CA ASP A 37 -12.70 -11.86 -7.41
C ASP A 37 -12.61 -12.20 -5.90
N PHE A 38 -12.40 -11.18 -5.05
CA PHE A 38 -12.36 -11.41 -3.61
C PHE A 38 -13.72 -11.81 -3.06
N ASP A 39 -13.76 -12.97 -2.40
CA ASP A 39 -14.90 -13.50 -1.67
C ASP A 39 -14.42 -14.00 -0.30
N LEU A 40 -14.94 -13.42 0.78
CA LEU A 40 -14.52 -13.72 2.16
C LEU A 40 -15.09 -15.10 2.59
N LYS A 41 -14.47 -16.14 2.08
CA LYS A 41 -14.85 -17.53 2.36
C LYS A 41 -13.61 -18.40 2.48
N ALA A 42 -13.52 -19.22 3.51
CA ALA A 42 -12.43 -20.18 3.67
C ALA A 42 -12.36 -21.11 2.46
N GLY A 43 -11.15 -21.29 1.91
CA GLY A 43 -10.89 -22.05 0.70
C GLY A 43 -11.09 -21.28 -0.60
N ALA A 44 -11.63 -20.06 -0.57
CA ALA A 44 -11.75 -19.22 -1.77
C ALA A 44 -10.37 -18.75 -2.25
N THR A 45 -10.19 -18.71 -3.57
CA THR A 45 -9.00 -18.19 -4.23
C THR A 45 -9.29 -16.77 -4.71
N PHE A 46 -8.34 -15.87 -4.54
CA PHE A 46 -8.41 -14.53 -5.10
C PHE A 46 -7.10 -14.14 -5.79
N ASN A 47 -7.20 -13.26 -6.77
CA ASN A 47 -6.10 -12.86 -7.63
C ASN A 47 -6.02 -11.34 -7.72
N PHE A 48 -4.81 -10.82 -7.81
CA PHE A 48 -4.56 -9.41 -8.08
C PHE A 48 -3.21 -9.20 -8.72
N HIS A 49 -3.01 -8.00 -9.25
CA HIS A 49 -1.78 -7.59 -9.90
C HIS A 49 -1.27 -6.32 -9.24
N GLU A 50 0.01 -6.28 -8.96
CA GLU A 50 0.68 -5.06 -8.55
C GLU A 50 1.07 -4.29 -9.82
N PRO A 51 0.59 -3.05 -10.01
CA PRO A 51 0.95 -2.25 -11.17
C PRO A 51 2.40 -1.79 -11.05
N GLY A 52 3.22 -2.11 -12.06
CA GLY A 52 4.57 -1.58 -12.24
C GLY A 52 4.69 -0.96 -13.63
N GLU A 53 5.67 -0.09 -13.84
CA GLU A 53 5.83 0.65 -15.10
C GLU A 53 5.98 -0.25 -16.35
N ALA A 54 6.52 -1.47 -16.18
CA ALA A 54 6.74 -2.42 -17.28
C ALA A 54 6.16 -3.82 -17.00
N ARG A 55 5.69 -4.11 -15.80
CA ARG A 55 5.26 -5.45 -15.37
C ARG A 55 4.13 -5.34 -14.37
N GLN A 56 3.12 -6.20 -14.54
CA GLN A 56 2.14 -6.49 -13.53
C GLN A 56 2.49 -7.83 -12.89
N PHE A 57 2.80 -7.84 -11.59
CA PHE A 57 3.06 -9.07 -10.87
C PHE A 57 1.74 -9.71 -10.48
N HIS A 58 1.48 -10.92 -11.01
CA HIS A 58 0.33 -11.71 -10.63
C HIS A 58 0.55 -12.31 -9.25
N HIS A 59 -0.41 -12.09 -8.36
CA HIS A 59 -0.52 -12.71 -7.05
C HIS A 59 -1.75 -13.61 -7.02
N GLN A 60 -1.60 -14.80 -6.46
CA GLN A 60 -2.71 -15.70 -6.20
C GLN A 60 -2.69 -16.15 -4.75
N CYS A 61 -3.82 -16.04 -4.09
CA CYS A 61 -3.99 -16.32 -2.68
C CYS A 61 -5.18 -17.23 -2.44
N VAL A 62 -5.06 -18.13 -1.47
CA VAL A 62 -6.16 -18.97 -0.99
C VAL A 62 -6.45 -18.63 0.47
N ILE A 63 -7.68 -18.25 0.78
CA ILE A 63 -8.10 -17.94 2.14
C ILE A 63 -8.05 -19.21 3.00
N ARG A 64 -7.32 -19.14 4.11
CA ARG A 64 -7.15 -20.26 5.04
C ARG A 64 -8.04 -20.14 6.26
N GLU A 65 -7.98 -19.02 6.94
CA GLU A 65 -8.68 -18.86 8.22
C GLU A 65 -9.37 -17.49 8.29
N ILE A 66 -10.60 -17.50 8.80
CA ILE A 66 -11.42 -16.32 9.07
C ILE A 66 -11.95 -16.45 10.49
N ASP A 67 -11.46 -15.62 11.40
CA ASP A 67 -12.04 -15.40 12.72
C ASP A 67 -12.46 -13.92 12.77
N PRO A 68 -13.75 -13.63 12.58
CA PRO A 68 -14.23 -12.25 12.40
C PRO A 68 -13.77 -11.33 13.51
N LEU A 69 -13.26 -10.14 13.11
CA LEU A 69 -12.72 -9.09 13.98
C LEU A 69 -11.41 -9.44 14.70
N ARG A 70 -10.83 -10.61 14.45
CA ARG A 70 -9.63 -11.08 15.16
C ARG A 70 -8.52 -11.56 14.25
N LYS A 71 -8.85 -12.38 13.24
CA LYS A 71 -7.84 -13.03 12.41
C LYS A 71 -8.32 -13.27 10.99
N PHE A 72 -7.45 -12.98 10.05
CA PHE A 72 -7.62 -13.31 8.65
C PHE A 72 -6.29 -13.82 8.10
N SER A 73 -6.29 -15.03 7.51
CA SER A 73 -5.08 -15.57 6.90
C SER A 73 -5.33 -16.16 5.53
N HIS A 74 -4.33 -16.06 4.69
CA HIS A 74 -4.34 -16.57 3.33
C HIS A 74 -2.92 -16.94 2.86
N THR A 75 -2.83 -17.79 1.85
CA THR A 75 -1.58 -18.03 1.14
C THR A 75 -1.19 -16.83 0.31
N TRP A 76 0.05 -16.82 -0.11
CA TRP A 76 0.59 -15.83 -1.02
C TRP A 76 1.52 -16.51 -2.01
N THR A 77 1.21 -16.44 -3.29
CA THR A 77 2.00 -17.05 -4.36
C THR A 77 2.17 -16.10 -5.53
N HIS A 78 3.20 -16.35 -6.33
CA HIS A 78 3.49 -15.66 -7.59
C HIS A 78 3.54 -16.69 -8.73
N PRO A 79 2.39 -17.17 -9.24
CA PRO A 79 2.32 -18.36 -10.11
C PRO A 79 3.17 -18.30 -11.37
N ALA A 80 3.37 -17.09 -11.91
CA ALA A 80 4.17 -16.89 -13.13
C ALA A 80 5.69 -16.85 -12.87
N LEU A 81 6.13 -16.67 -11.63
CA LEU A 81 7.52 -16.33 -11.30
C LEU A 81 8.18 -17.28 -10.31
N SER A 82 7.41 -17.95 -9.46
CA SER A 82 7.91 -18.82 -8.40
C SER A 82 7.04 -20.06 -8.22
N LYS A 83 7.65 -21.13 -7.75
CA LYS A 83 6.95 -22.32 -7.24
C LYS A 83 6.70 -22.26 -5.74
N GLY A 84 7.23 -21.23 -5.09
CA GLY A 84 7.10 -21.02 -3.65
C GLY A 84 5.69 -20.64 -3.21
N GLU A 85 5.39 -20.95 -1.97
CA GLU A 85 4.19 -20.51 -1.26
C GLU A 85 4.61 -19.93 0.09
N SER A 86 3.95 -18.87 0.48
CA SER A 86 4.06 -18.25 1.79
C SER A 86 2.68 -18.01 2.39
N VAL A 87 2.62 -17.57 3.64
CA VAL A 87 1.36 -17.34 4.35
C VAL A 87 1.38 -15.97 4.98
N VAL A 88 0.32 -15.21 4.72
CA VAL A 88 0.06 -13.91 5.34
C VAL A 88 -1.04 -14.08 6.39
N THR A 89 -0.80 -13.56 7.58
CA THR A 89 -1.76 -13.56 8.69
C THR A 89 -1.94 -12.16 9.23
N TRP A 90 -3.17 -11.68 9.23
CA TRP A 90 -3.60 -10.44 9.85
C TRP A 90 -4.21 -10.73 11.21
N LEU A 91 -3.74 -10.05 12.24
CA LEU A 91 -4.24 -10.14 13.61
C LEU A 91 -4.75 -8.77 14.06
N LEU A 92 -5.93 -8.74 14.65
CA LEU A 92 -6.57 -7.52 15.15
C LEU A 92 -6.85 -7.66 16.63
N GLU A 93 -6.52 -6.63 17.40
CA GLU A 93 -6.76 -6.56 18.83
C GLU A 93 -7.19 -5.14 19.23
N GLU A 94 -8.38 -5.00 19.79
CA GLU A 94 -8.90 -3.70 20.23
C GLU A 94 -8.59 -3.45 21.70
N HIS A 95 -8.00 -2.29 21.97
CA HIS A 95 -7.72 -1.80 23.31
C HIS A 95 -8.03 -0.31 23.42
N ASN A 96 -8.88 0.05 24.36
CA ASN A 96 -9.17 1.46 24.70
C ASN A 96 -9.55 2.34 23.49
N GLY A 97 -10.36 1.82 22.58
CA GLY A 97 -10.85 2.56 21.40
C GLY A 97 -9.81 2.71 20.28
N ALA A 98 -8.71 1.96 20.36
CA ALA A 98 -7.73 1.80 19.29
C ALA A 98 -7.61 0.33 18.90
N THR A 99 -7.31 0.05 17.65
CA THR A 99 -7.06 -1.29 17.13
C THR A 99 -5.59 -1.46 16.81
N GLN A 100 -4.95 -2.43 17.43
CA GLN A 100 -3.64 -2.90 17.04
C GLN A 100 -3.79 -3.90 15.89
N VAL A 101 -3.09 -3.63 14.80
CA VAL A 101 -3.02 -4.49 13.62
C VAL A 101 -1.62 -5.07 13.55
N THR A 102 -1.52 -6.39 13.54
CA THR A 102 -0.26 -7.09 13.34
C THR A 102 -0.37 -7.98 12.11
N LEU A 103 0.59 -7.88 11.22
CA LEU A 103 0.74 -8.77 10.08
C LEU A 103 1.97 -9.64 10.29
N HIS A 104 1.80 -10.93 10.05
CA HIS A 104 2.88 -11.89 9.91
C HIS A 104 2.91 -12.42 8.48
N HIS A 105 4.08 -12.45 7.86
CA HIS A 105 4.31 -13.08 6.58
C HIS A 105 5.43 -14.11 6.71
N GLU A 106 5.07 -15.36 6.61
CA GLU A 106 5.96 -16.51 6.80
C GLU A 106 6.21 -17.20 5.47
N GLY A 107 7.45 -17.67 5.25
CA GLY A 107 7.83 -18.44 4.07
C GLY A 107 8.22 -17.60 2.86
N VAL A 108 8.57 -16.32 3.03
CA VAL A 108 9.02 -15.45 1.91
C VAL A 108 10.34 -15.94 1.30
N GLU A 109 11.14 -16.66 2.03
CA GLU A 109 12.36 -17.32 1.53
C GLU A 109 12.08 -18.35 0.44
N ASN A 110 10.85 -18.87 0.36
CA ASN A 110 10.42 -19.80 -0.68
C ASN A 110 10.37 -19.15 -2.07
N PHE A 111 10.46 -17.83 -2.17
CA PHE A 111 10.47 -17.07 -3.42
C PHE A 111 11.89 -16.79 -3.95
N ALA A 112 12.92 -17.41 -3.40
CA ALA A 112 14.30 -17.22 -3.84
C ALA A 112 14.51 -17.56 -5.34
N ASP A 113 13.66 -18.40 -5.92
CA ASP A 113 13.65 -18.75 -7.34
C ASP A 113 13.15 -17.61 -8.25
N ALA A 114 12.47 -16.61 -7.69
CA ALA A 114 11.94 -15.46 -8.43
C ALA A 114 12.93 -14.28 -8.53
N GLY A 115 14.06 -14.33 -7.81
CA GLY A 115 15.14 -13.33 -7.87
C GLY A 115 15.06 -12.24 -6.77
N GLU A 116 15.98 -11.29 -6.83
CA GLU A 116 16.20 -10.28 -5.79
C GLU A 116 15.01 -9.36 -5.52
N ALA A 117 14.14 -9.13 -6.51
CA ALA A 117 12.93 -8.34 -6.33
C ALA A 117 11.98 -8.95 -5.26
N PHE A 118 12.12 -10.24 -4.98
CA PHE A 118 11.33 -11.00 -4.00
C PHE A 118 12.10 -11.27 -2.70
N ALA A 119 13.16 -10.51 -2.43
CA ALA A 119 13.91 -10.61 -1.18
C ALA A 119 13.04 -10.17 0.03
N PRO A 120 13.28 -10.75 1.22
CA PRO A 120 12.50 -10.45 2.43
C PRO A 120 12.42 -8.97 2.78
N GLU A 121 13.47 -8.20 2.51
CA GLU A 121 13.54 -6.76 2.77
C GLU A 121 12.51 -5.98 1.96
N ASN A 122 12.23 -6.40 0.73
CA ASN A 122 11.24 -5.77 -0.15
C ASN A 122 9.82 -6.03 0.37
N TYR A 123 9.55 -7.22 0.89
CA TYR A 123 8.27 -7.52 1.55
C TYR A 123 8.10 -6.70 2.84
N GLN A 124 9.14 -6.59 3.66
CA GLN A 124 9.09 -5.78 4.88
C GLN A 124 8.75 -4.32 4.57
N MET A 125 9.42 -3.74 3.57
CA MET A 125 9.17 -2.37 3.13
C MET A 125 7.75 -2.20 2.58
N GLY A 126 7.28 -3.14 1.77
CA GLY A 126 5.93 -3.16 1.22
C GLY A 126 4.87 -3.22 2.31
N TRP A 127 5.00 -4.10 3.28
CA TRP A 127 4.06 -4.22 4.40
C TRP A 127 4.04 -2.99 5.30
N ASN A 128 5.18 -2.38 5.58
CA ASN A 128 5.25 -1.12 6.32
C ASN A 128 4.48 -0.01 5.59
N GLY A 129 4.60 0.05 4.26
CA GLY A 129 3.84 0.98 3.43
C GLY A 129 2.34 0.73 3.48
N PHE A 130 1.90 -0.53 3.42
CA PHE A 130 0.48 -0.88 3.52
C PHE A 130 -0.10 -0.63 4.91
N MET A 131 0.66 -0.83 5.97
CA MET A 131 0.25 -0.47 7.33
C MET A 131 -0.03 1.03 7.45
N ALA A 132 0.85 1.88 6.90
CA ALA A 132 0.63 3.32 6.86
C ALA A 132 -0.60 3.70 6.03
N ALA A 133 -0.81 3.06 4.88
CA ALA A 133 -1.97 3.26 4.02
C ALA A 133 -3.28 2.87 4.71
N LEU A 134 -3.30 1.72 5.41
CA LEU A 134 -4.45 1.27 6.19
C LEU A 134 -4.81 2.28 7.30
N LYS A 135 -3.81 2.75 8.03
CA LYS A 135 -4.01 3.76 9.08
C LYS A 135 -4.61 5.06 8.53
N ASN A 136 -4.08 5.56 7.43
CA ASN A 136 -4.60 6.76 6.79
C ASN A 136 -6.04 6.56 6.32
N TYR A 137 -6.34 5.44 5.68
CA TYR A 137 -7.68 5.10 5.22
C TYR A 137 -8.67 5.02 6.39
N ALA A 138 -8.33 4.28 7.45
CA ALA A 138 -9.19 4.10 8.63
C ALA A 138 -9.40 5.40 9.42
N ASN A 139 -8.46 6.35 9.36
CA ASN A 139 -8.59 7.69 9.92
C ASN A 139 -9.35 8.67 9.00
N GLY A 140 -9.95 8.19 7.92
CA GLY A 140 -10.72 9.02 6.99
C GLY A 140 -9.89 9.82 5.99
N ILE A 141 -8.57 9.64 5.97
CA ILE A 141 -7.71 10.28 4.98
C ILE A 141 -7.89 9.58 3.64
N ARG A 142 -8.29 10.33 2.62
CA ARG A 142 -8.49 9.81 1.25
C ARG A 142 -7.40 10.31 0.33
N LYS A 143 -6.91 9.40 -0.51
CA LYS A 143 -5.90 9.71 -1.52
C LYS A 143 -6.60 10.09 -2.82
N HIS A 144 -6.40 11.32 -3.24
CA HIS A 144 -6.83 11.78 -4.56
C HIS A 144 -5.66 11.65 -5.54
N ARG A 145 -5.91 11.02 -6.68
CA ARG A 145 -4.94 10.92 -7.76
C ARG A 145 -5.50 11.61 -9.00
N TYR A 146 -4.76 12.56 -9.50
CA TYR A 146 -5.03 13.22 -10.77
C TYR A 146 -3.90 12.88 -11.73
N THR A 147 -4.24 12.53 -12.96
CA THR A 147 -3.27 12.22 -14.00
C THR A 147 -3.55 13.07 -15.22
N ILE A 148 -2.52 13.66 -15.77
CA ILE A 148 -2.56 14.41 -17.02
C ILE A 148 -1.37 14.01 -17.88
N GLU A 149 -1.60 13.83 -19.16
CA GLU A 149 -0.55 13.64 -20.15
C GLU A 149 -0.12 15.01 -20.69
N ILE A 150 1.17 15.28 -20.67
CA ILE A 150 1.74 16.54 -21.14
C ILE A 150 2.67 16.25 -22.30
N ALA A 151 2.38 16.79 -23.47
CA ALA A 151 3.19 16.65 -24.68
C ALA A 151 4.49 17.49 -24.60
N ALA A 152 5.34 17.19 -23.62
CA ALA A 152 6.63 17.83 -23.40
C ALA A 152 7.65 16.86 -22.78
N PRO A 153 8.96 17.05 -23.03
CA PRO A 153 10.01 16.26 -22.34
C PRO A 153 9.90 16.38 -20.83
N ALA A 154 10.12 15.28 -20.10
CA ALA A 154 10.05 15.24 -18.64
C ALA A 154 10.90 16.34 -17.97
N LYS A 155 12.09 16.61 -18.50
CA LYS A 155 12.96 17.70 -18.02
C LYS A 155 12.25 19.05 -18.04
N LYS A 156 11.54 19.37 -19.13
CA LYS A 156 10.80 20.64 -19.26
C LYS A 156 9.63 20.71 -18.29
N VAL A 157 8.91 19.61 -18.11
CA VAL A 157 7.82 19.53 -17.12
C VAL A 157 8.35 19.76 -15.72
N TRP A 158 9.48 19.14 -15.39
CA TRP A 158 10.13 19.26 -14.09
C TRP A 158 10.61 20.71 -13.82
N GLU A 159 11.21 21.37 -14.82
CA GLU A 159 11.60 22.77 -14.73
C GLU A 159 10.41 23.69 -14.43
N VAL A 160 9.29 23.51 -15.14
CA VAL A 160 8.08 24.31 -14.93
C VAL A 160 7.44 24.06 -13.57
N LEU A 161 7.44 22.82 -13.11
CA LEU A 161 6.90 22.48 -11.79
C LEU A 161 7.66 23.13 -10.64
N LEU A 162 8.98 23.24 -10.76
CA LEU A 162 9.86 23.59 -9.64
C LEU A 162 10.49 24.99 -9.74
N ASN A 163 10.40 25.66 -10.89
CA ASN A 163 10.88 27.03 -11.00
C ASN A 163 9.92 27.98 -10.27
N GLU A 164 10.44 28.87 -9.44
CA GLU A 164 9.65 29.76 -8.58
C GLU A 164 8.65 30.62 -9.34
N GLU A 165 9.05 31.20 -10.46
CA GLU A 165 8.19 32.06 -11.27
C GLU A 165 7.05 31.28 -11.93
N SER A 166 7.38 30.14 -12.56
CA SER A 166 6.37 29.28 -13.16
C SER A 166 5.47 28.63 -12.11
N TYR A 167 6.00 28.28 -10.95
CA TYR A 167 5.21 27.78 -9.82
C TYR A 167 4.12 28.78 -9.43
N ARG A 168 4.46 30.03 -9.21
CA ARG A 168 3.49 31.11 -8.91
C ARG A 168 2.40 31.21 -9.97
N THR A 169 2.79 31.07 -11.24
CA THR A 169 1.86 31.18 -12.38
C THR A 169 0.85 30.05 -12.40
N TRP A 170 1.29 28.79 -12.34
CA TRP A 170 0.35 27.68 -12.48
C TRP A 170 -0.45 27.39 -11.21
N THR A 171 0.07 27.71 -10.02
CA THR A 171 -0.66 27.57 -8.75
C THR A 171 -1.68 28.67 -8.50
N SER A 172 -1.59 29.80 -9.19
CA SER A 172 -2.56 30.90 -9.08
C SER A 172 -4.01 30.48 -9.40
N VAL A 173 -4.17 29.37 -10.12
CA VAL A 173 -5.50 28.74 -10.39
C VAL A 173 -6.18 28.28 -9.10
N PHE A 174 -5.41 27.88 -8.07
CA PHE A 174 -5.94 27.45 -6.78
C PHE A 174 -6.01 28.59 -5.77
N CYS A 175 -4.96 29.38 -5.70
CA CYS A 175 -4.87 30.52 -4.80
C CYS A 175 -3.91 31.58 -5.39
N GLU A 176 -4.44 32.77 -5.63
CA GLU A 176 -3.64 33.89 -6.09
C GLU A 176 -2.54 34.21 -5.07
N GLY A 177 -1.33 34.39 -5.54
CA GLY A 177 -0.19 34.68 -4.69
C GLY A 177 0.52 33.50 -4.06
N SER A 178 0.09 32.25 -4.33
CA SER A 178 0.78 31.04 -3.85
C SER A 178 2.25 31.02 -4.29
N TYR A 179 3.10 30.66 -3.35
CA TYR A 179 4.54 30.47 -3.59
C TYR A 179 5.14 29.48 -2.61
N TYR A 180 6.37 29.10 -2.79
CA TYR A 180 7.09 28.31 -1.81
C TYR A 180 8.42 28.96 -1.46
N THR A 181 8.93 28.64 -0.27
CA THR A 181 10.27 29.02 0.18
C THR A 181 11.03 27.77 0.59
N GLY A 182 12.35 27.81 0.49
CA GLY A 182 13.22 26.70 0.83
C GLY A 182 13.93 26.12 -0.39
N LYS A 183 14.53 24.94 -0.21
CA LYS A 183 15.32 24.27 -1.25
C LYS A 183 14.74 22.90 -1.59
N LEU A 184 14.54 22.67 -2.87
CA LEU A 184 14.13 21.38 -3.47
C LEU A 184 15.36 20.48 -3.66
N GLU A 185 15.93 20.02 -2.55
CA GLU A 185 17.06 19.10 -2.51
C GLU A 185 16.83 18.02 -1.45
N PRO A 186 17.47 16.85 -1.55
CA PRO A 186 17.37 15.82 -0.52
C PRO A 186 17.73 16.37 0.87
N GLY A 187 16.82 16.24 1.85
CA GLY A 187 16.96 16.79 3.20
C GLY A 187 16.60 18.27 3.33
N GLY A 188 16.31 18.96 2.24
CA GLY A 188 15.82 20.33 2.24
C GLY A 188 14.42 20.48 2.84
N ARG A 189 14.11 21.63 3.39
CA ARG A 189 12.76 21.99 3.85
C ARG A 189 12.12 22.95 2.87
N ILE A 190 10.84 22.71 2.58
CA ILE A 190 10.02 23.56 1.73
C ILE A 190 8.81 23.98 2.54
N HIS A 191 8.45 25.25 2.44
CA HIS A 191 7.22 25.81 2.99
C HIS A 191 6.37 26.34 1.82
N PHE A 192 5.16 25.84 1.71
CA PHE A 192 4.15 26.33 0.77
C PHE A 192 3.33 27.44 1.46
N LEU A 193 3.18 28.57 0.79
CA LEU A 193 2.55 29.77 1.31
C LEU A 193 1.51 30.33 0.33
#